data_57fb2669fc683df596390fd7a3f76845
#
_entry.id   57fb2669fc683df596390fd7a3f76845
#
_cell.length_a   1.000
_cell.length_b   1.000
_cell.length_c   1.000
_cell.angle_alpha   90.00
_cell.angle_beta   90.00
_cell.angle_gamma   90.00
#
_symmetry.space_group_name_H-M   'P 1'
#
loop_
_entity.id
_entity.type
_entity.pdbx_description
1 polymer ?
#
loop_
_entity_poly.entity_id
_entity_poly.type
_entity_poly.pdbx_seq_one_letter_code
_entity_poly.pdbx_strand_id
1 'polypeptide(L)'
;MTQWYFHASAQAERIGPLDDEAARRYAQANPRSLAWCQGMSGWTSIAEVPELQSATPGMPNTPPPVPAAASSRADDIEFRIVGHEMQFVEIELDPGESAIAEAGALMFKDATVQMDTVFGAANGDQGGGFMGKVMAAGKRVLTGESLFATVYTQSGHGKGKVAFAAPYPGTVLAMKLDQHGGRLICQKDSFLAGARGVQIGVQFQRKIMTGLFGGEGFIMQKLEGDGWVFIHAGGCVVERELAAGERLDVDTGCVVAYHPTVDMDVRRVTGIKSMLFGGEGVFLAALTGPGKVWLQSLPFSRLAGRMWMAAPQG
;
A
#
# COMPACT_ATOMS: atom_id res chain seq x y z
N MET A 1 -17.12 -44.06 15.93
CA MET A 1 -16.54 -42.91 15.21
C MET A 1 -16.82 -43.12 13.75
N THR A 2 -17.55 -42.20 13.15
CA THR A 2 -17.89 -42.24 11.72
C THR A 2 -16.64 -41.91 10.92
N GLN A 3 -16.37 -42.67 9.86
CA GLN A 3 -15.28 -42.37 8.95
C GLN A 3 -15.80 -41.66 7.70
N TRP A 4 -15.35 -40.44 7.47
CA TRP A 4 -15.76 -39.59 6.36
C TRP A 4 -14.76 -39.58 5.25
N TYR A 5 -15.26 -39.55 4.03
CA TYR A 5 -14.51 -39.42 2.80
C TYR A 5 -15.05 -38.26 1.97
N PHE A 6 -14.17 -37.57 1.24
CA PHE A 6 -14.52 -36.38 0.46
C PHE A 6 -13.98 -36.48 -0.98
N HIS A 7 -14.69 -35.83 -1.88
CA HIS A 7 -14.30 -35.61 -3.26
C HIS A 7 -14.46 -34.12 -3.62
N ALA A 8 -13.39 -33.47 -4.13
CA ALA A 8 -13.47 -32.08 -4.57
C ALA A 8 -14.20 -31.93 -5.92
N SER A 9 -14.17 -32.96 -6.78
CA SER A 9 -14.91 -33.07 -8.04
C SER A 9 -14.97 -34.54 -8.48
N ALA A 10 -15.81 -34.88 -9.43
CA ALA A 10 -15.99 -36.28 -9.93
C ALA A 10 -14.71 -36.93 -10.48
N GLN A 11 -13.64 -36.17 -10.68
CA GLN A 11 -12.32 -36.63 -11.19
C GLN A 11 -11.16 -36.41 -10.20
N ALA A 12 -11.44 -35.89 -9.00
CA ALA A 12 -10.42 -35.62 -7.98
C ALA A 12 -10.12 -36.87 -7.15
N GLU A 13 -8.92 -36.93 -6.58
CA GLU A 13 -8.51 -37.97 -5.65
C GLU A 13 -9.37 -37.96 -4.37
N ARG A 14 -9.69 -39.15 -3.85
CA ARG A 14 -10.49 -39.31 -2.63
C ARG A 14 -9.67 -38.90 -1.40
N ILE A 15 -10.22 -38.03 -0.57
CA ILE A 15 -9.64 -37.57 0.68
C ILE A 15 -10.34 -38.27 1.86
N GLY A 16 -9.58 -38.82 2.77
CA GLY A 16 -10.07 -39.59 3.93
C GLY A 16 -9.39 -40.95 4.04
N PRO A 17 -9.72 -41.73 5.13
CA PRO A 17 -10.77 -41.45 6.11
C PRO A 17 -10.44 -40.32 7.08
N LEU A 18 -11.43 -39.48 7.37
CA LEU A 18 -11.38 -38.43 8.39
C LEU A 18 -12.38 -38.76 9.51
N ASP A 19 -12.03 -38.44 10.76
CA ASP A 19 -12.96 -38.48 11.88
C ASP A 19 -13.99 -37.34 11.83
N ASP A 20 -15.00 -37.34 12.69
CA ASP A 20 -16.11 -36.37 12.68
C ASP A 20 -15.61 -34.92 12.83
N GLU A 21 -14.55 -34.68 13.60
CA GLU A 21 -14.01 -33.32 13.82
C GLU A 21 -13.19 -32.83 12.61
N ALA A 22 -12.32 -33.67 12.08
CA ALA A 22 -11.54 -33.37 10.90
C ALA A 22 -12.43 -33.22 9.65
N ALA A 23 -13.53 -34.03 9.59
CA ALA A 23 -14.51 -33.97 8.53
C ALA A 23 -15.26 -32.62 8.52
N ARG A 24 -15.69 -32.12 9.68
CA ARG A 24 -16.33 -30.79 9.77
C ARG A 24 -15.38 -29.66 9.38
N ARG A 25 -14.12 -29.73 9.83
CA ARG A 25 -13.11 -28.74 9.43
C ARG A 25 -12.89 -28.74 7.91
N TYR A 26 -12.81 -29.92 7.32
CA TYR A 26 -12.68 -30.07 5.87
C TYR A 26 -13.91 -29.53 5.12
N ALA A 27 -15.11 -29.85 5.59
CA ALA A 27 -16.36 -29.39 5.00
C ALA A 27 -16.49 -27.86 5.02
N GLN A 28 -16.08 -27.19 6.10
CA GLN A 28 -16.05 -25.73 6.21
C GLN A 28 -15.08 -25.09 5.20
N ALA A 29 -13.91 -25.68 5.02
CA ALA A 29 -12.90 -25.18 4.07
C ALA A 29 -13.26 -25.46 2.60
N ASN A 30 -14.10 -26.48 2.34
CA ASN A 30 -14.42 -26.95 1.01
C ASN A 30 -15.93 -27.17 0.79
N PRO A 31 -16.78 -26.16 0.90
CA PRO A 31 -18.23 -26.28 0.94
C PRO A 31 -18.88 -26.84 -0.34
N ARG A 32 -18.13 -26.89 -1.45
CA ARG A 32 -18.60 -27.42 -2.73
C ARG A 32 -18.21 -28.89 -2.98
N SER A 33 -17.52 -29.53 -2.04
CA SER A 33 -17.12 -30.93 -2.18
C SER A 33 -18.29 -31.85 -1.89
N LEU A 34 -18.15 -33.11 -2.35
CA LEU A 34 -19.04 -34.20 -2.00
C LEU A 34 -18.48 -34.94 -0.79
N ALA A 35 -19.35 -35.41 0.10
CA ALA A 35 -19.03 -36.22 1.27
C ALA A 35 -19.71 -37.58 1.20
N TRP A 36 -19.06 -38.57 1.78
CA TRP A 36 -19.64 -39.93 1.96
C TRP A 36 -19.14 -40.55 3.26
N CYS A 37 -20.01 -41.24 3.95
CA CYS A 37 -19.66 -42.13 5.08
C CYS A 37 -20.41 -43.44 4.95
N GLN A 38 -20.03 -44.43 5.75
CA GLN A 38 -20.69 -45.73 5.80
C GLN A 38 -22.17 -45.57 6.25
N GLY A 39 -23.11 -46.05 5.42
CA GLY A 39 -24.54 -45.91 5.59
C GLY A 39 -25.21 -44.92 4.64
N MET A 40 -24.45 -44.10 3.91
CA MET A 40 -24.99 -43.24 2.88
C MET A 40 -25.14 -43.99 1.55
N SER A 41 -26.22 -43.75 0.82
CA SER A 41 -26.52 -44.37 -0.47
C SER A 41 -25.58 -43.95 -1.63
N GLY A 42 -24.84 -42.86 -1.45
CA GLY A 42 -23.93 -42.32 -2.44
C GLY A 42 -23.23 -41.07 -1.97
N TRP A 43 -22.38 -40.50 -2.83
CA TRP A 43 -21.73 -39.20 -2.62
C TRP A 43 -22.78 -38.09 -2.59
N THR A 44 -22.82 -37.32 -1.52
CA THR A 44 -23.81 -36.27 -1.27
C THR A 44 -23.11 -34.94 -1.09
N SER A 45 -23.70 -33.84 -1.56
CA SER A 45 -23.19 -32.51 -1.35
C SER A 45 -23.03 -32.22 0.15
N ILE A 46 -21.90 -31.61 0.56
CA ILE A 46 -21.69 -31.20 1.96
C ILE A 46 -22.85 -30.34 2.47
N ALA A 47 -23.44 -29.53 1.60
CA ALA A 47 -24.58 -28.67 1.93
C ALA A 47 -25.85 -29.47 2.33
N GLU A 48 -25.92 -30.77 2.01
CA GLU A 48 -27.05 -31.66 2.26
C GLU A 48 -26.78 -32.64 3.41
N VAL A 49 -25.59 -32.57 4.06
CA VAL A 49 -25.20 -33.46 5.17
C VAL A 49 -25.24 -32.71 6.49
N PRO A 50 -26.33 -32.86 7.31
CA PRO A 50 -26.51 -32.07 8.52
C PRO A 50 -25.39 -32.26 9.56
N GLU A 51 -24.79 -33.45 9.63
CA GLU A 51 -23.74 -33.82 10.58
C GLU A 51 -22.44 -33.03 10.34
N LEU A 52 -22.22 -32.54 9.12
CA LEU A 52 -21.09 -31.74 8.73
C LEU A 52 -21.38 -30.24 8.88
N GLN A 53 -22.64 -29.85 9.06
CA GLN A 53 -23.10 -28.46 9.22
C GLN A 53 -23.32 -28.05 10.68
N SER A 54 -23.40 -29.00 11.62
CA SER A 54 -23.68 -28.69 13.02
C SER A 54 -22.52 -27.92 13.66
N ALA A 55 -22.79 -26.67 14.01
CA ALA A 55 -21.97 -25.91 14.91
C ALA A 55 -21.93 -26.59 16.31
N THR A 56 -20.77 -26.63 16.92
CA THR A 56 -20.58 -27.04 18.31
C THR A 56 -21.53 -26.25 19.20
N PRO A 57 -22.37 -26.88 20.07
CA PRO A 57 -23.24 -26.15 20.99
C PRO A 57 -22.38 -25.40 22.01
N GLY A 58 -22.39 -24.08 21.98
CA GLY A 58 -21.80 -23.28 23.04
C GLY A 58 -21.02 -22.03 22.65
N MET A 59 -20.91 -21.69 21.39
CA MET A 59 -20.34 -20.37 21.04
C MET A 59 -21.46 -19.39 20.69
N PRO A 60 -21.43 -18.16 21.22
CA PRO A 60 -22.37 -17.11 20.83
C PRO A 60 -22.26 -16.85 19.33
N ASN A 61 -23.42 -16.64 18.69
CA ASN A 61 -23.58 -16.40 17.25
C ASN A 61 -23.11 -15.00 16.81
N THR A 62 -22.05 -14.51 17.46
CA THR A 62 -21.29 -13.35 17.03
C THR A 62 -20.10 -13.91 16.27
N PRO A 63 -19.90 -13.54 14.98
CA PRO A 63 -18.64 -13.86 14.32
C PRO A 63 -17.54 -13.38 15.27
N PRO A 64 -16.51 -14.20 15.53
CA PRO A 64 -15.35 -13.69 16.26
C PRO A 64 -14.95 -12.42 15.56
N PRO A 65 -14.64 -11.33 16.32
CA PRO A 65 -14.10 -10.14 15.69
C PRO A 65 -13.00 -10.65 14.77
N VAL A 66 -13.09 -10.27 13.50
CA VAL A 66 -11.99 -10.53 12.54
C VAL A 66 -10.77 -10.19 13.36
N PRO A 67 -9.80 -11.10 13.54
CA PRO A 67 -8.57 -10.74 14.22
C PRO A 67 -8.15 -9.48 13.50
N ALA A 68 -8.23 -8.33 14.17
CA ALA A 68 -7.60 -7.12 13.68
C ALA A 68 -6.21 -7.65 13.37
N ALA A 69 -5.85 -7.67 12.08
CA ALA A 69 -4.53 -8.08 11.67
C ALA A 69 -3.66 -7.41 12.69
N ALA A 70 -2.90 -8.19 13.48
CA ALA A 70 -2.15 -7.64 14.59
C ALA A 70 -1.37 -6.50 13.96
N SER A 71 -1.93 -5.32 14.03
CA SER A 71 -1.31 -4.10 13.57
C SER A 71 -0.18 -3.98 14.56
N SER A 72 1.02 -4.41 14.13
CA SER A 72 2.21 -4.00 14.84
C SER A 72 2.06 -2.49 14.88
N ARG A 73 1.78 -1.97 16.08
CA ARG A 73 1.67 -0.53 16.27
C ARG A 73 2.92 0.09 15.66
N ALA A 74 2.75 1.10 14.86
CA ALA A 74 3.88 1.78 14.25
C ALA A 74 4.76 2.38 15.35
N ASP A 75 6.06 2.48 15.08
CA ASP A 75 7.00 3.14 15.99
C ASP A 75 6.56 4.59 16.20
N ASP A 76 6.60 5.08 17.45
CA ASP A 76 6.15 6.43 17.83
C ASP A 76 7.31 7.42 17.70
N ILE A 77 7.64 7.73 16.47
CA ILE A 77 8.80 8.55 16.12
C ILE A 77 8.58 10.04 16.40
N GLU A 78 9.62 10.70 16.92
CA GLU A 78 9.68 12.16 17.06
C GLU A 78 10.30 12.77 15.80
N PHE A 79 9.85 13.94 15.38
CA PHE A 79 10.36 14.58 14.17
C PHE A 79 10.28 16.11 14.21
N ARG A 80 11.02 16.74 13.30
CA ARG A 80 10.85 18.16 12.96
C ARG A 80 10.96 18.36 11.45
N ILE A 81 10.15 19.26 10.91
CA ILE A 81 10.26 19.73 9.53
C ILE A 81 11.12 20.98 9.52
N VAL A 82 12.12 21.01 8.66
CA VAL A 82 13.10 22.09 8.55
C VAL A 82 13.08 22.67 7.14
N GLY A 83 13.23 24.00 7.04
CA GLY A 83 13.22 24.72 5.76
C GLY A 83 11.88 25.42 5.49
N HIS A 84 11.82 26.12 4.37
CA HIS A 84 10.64 26.87 3.91
C HIS A 84 10.21 26.38 2.53
N GLU A 85 10.86 26.79 1.45
CA GLU A 85 10.52 26.40 0.07
C GLU A 85 11.12 25.04 -0.34
N MET A 86 12.15 24.61 0.38
CA MET A 86 12.78 23.30 0.24
C MET A 86 12.87 22.67 1.62
N GLN A 87 11.88 21.86 1.94
CA GLN A 87 11.77 21.24 3.24
C GLN A 87 12.37 19.84 3.26
N PHE A 88 12.88 19.48 4.44
CA PHE A 88 13.22 18.10 4.77
C PHE A 88 12.66 17.75 6.15
N VAL A 89 12.51 16.47 6.43
CA VAL A 89 12.14 15.96 7.74
C VAL A 89 13.37 15.36 8.42
N GLU A 90 13.63 15.79 9.66
CA GLU A 90 14.57 15.13 10.58
C GLU A 90 13.74 14.30 11.56
N ILE A 91 14.01 13.02 11.63
CA ILE A 91 13.37 12.06 12.53
C ILE A 91 14.36 11.69 13.62
N GLU A 92 13.91 11.70 14.86
CA GLU A 92 14.65 11.24 16.03
C GLU A 92 14.11 9.86 16.44
N LEU A 93 15.00 8.87 16.54
CA LEU A 93 14.67 7.48 16.81
C LEU A 93 15.22 7.07 18.17
N ASP A 94 14.39 6.51 19.02
CA ASP A 94 14.82 5.82 20.23
C ASP A 94 15.52 4.48 19.91
N PRO A 95 16.33 3.91 20.83
CA PRO A 95 16.97 2.62 20.61
C PRO A 95 15.97 1.52 20.21
N GLY A 96 16.16 0.93 19.03
CA GLY A 96 15.29 -0.10 18.45
C GLY A 96 14.18 0.44 17.57
N GLU A 97 13.87 1.74 17.59
CA GLU A 97 12.93 2.35 16.66
C GLU A 97 13.49 2.45 15.25
N SER A 98 12.60 2.53 14.28
CA SER A 98 12.97 2.59 12.89
C SER A 98 12.07 3.53 12.08
N ALA A 99 12.65 4.14 11.06
CA ALA A 99 11.94 4.82 10.00
C ALA A 99 12.08 4.05 8.69
N ILE A 100 11.10 4.19 7.81
CA ILE A 100 11.15 3.72 6.43
C ILE A 100 11.18 4.92 5.49
N ALA A 101 11.93 4.85 4.40
CA ALA A 101 11.95 5.94 3.44
C ALA A 101 12.10 5.43 2.01
N GLU A 102 11.72 6.27 1.05
CA GLU A 102 11.95 6.01 -0.37
C GLU A 102 13.46 5.97 -0.67
N ALA A 103 13.84 5.13 -1.63
CA ALA A 103 15.22 5.03 -2.07
C ALA A 103 15.71 6.39 -2.62
N GLY A 104 16.85 6.86 -2.10
CA GLY A 104 17.44 8.15 -2.51
C GLY A 104 16.98 9.37 -1.70
N ALA A 105 16.03 9.22 -0.77
CA ALA A 105 15.56 10.31 0.08
C ALA A 105 16.54 10.68 1.22
N LEU A 106 17.49 9.80 1.56
CA LEU A 106 18.43 10.03 2.66
C LEU A 106 19.25 11.31 2.44
N MET A 107 19.16 12.24 3.39
CA MET A 107 20.02 13.41 3.45
C MET A 107 21.23 13.17 4.37
N PHE A 108 21.01 12.75 5.59
CA PHE A 108 22.03 12.31 6.54
C PHE A 108 21.44 11.36 7.59
N LYS A 109 22.31 10.65 8.28
CA LYS A 109 21.99 9.86 9.46
C LYS A 109 23.15 9.83 10.45
N ASP A 110 22.85 9.66 11.73
CA ASP A 110 23.88 9.40 12.73
C ASP A 110 24.54 8.04 12.47
N ALA A 111 25.79 7.90 12.92
CA ALA A 111 26.55 6.67 12.73
C ALA A 111 25.92 5.44 13.45
N THR A 112 25.13 5.70 14.50
CA THR A 112 24.40 4.67 15.26
C THR A 112 23.12 4.19 14.58
N VAL A 113 22.62 4.92 13.59
CA VAL A 113 21.47 4.49 12.78
C VAL A 113 21.97 3.57 11.67
N GLN A 114 21.50 2.33 11.66
CA GLN A 114 21.79 1.35 10.61
C GLN A 114 20.79 1.46 9.48
N MET A 115 21.23 1.14 8.26
CA MET A 115 20.44 1.21 7.05
C MET A 115 20.36 -0.19 6.41
N ASP A 116 19.15 -0.70 6.25
CA ASP A 116 18.86 -1.97 5.58
C ASP A 116 17.87 -1.74 4.42
N THR A 117 18.21 -2.24 3.24
CA THR A 117 17.30 -2.16 2.09
C THR A 117 16.32 -3.33 2.12
N VAL A 118 15.01 -3.02 2.13
CA VAL A 118 13.95 -4.03 2.08
C VAL A 118 13.33 -4.03 0.69
N PHE A 119 13.36 -5.19 0.04
CA PHE A 119 12.74 -5.41 -1.24
C PHE A 119 11.31 -5.97 -1.05
N GLY A 120 10.31 -5.24 -1.53
CA GLY A 120 8.91 -5.69 -1.59
C GLY A 120 8.05 -5.24 -0.41
N ALA A 121 6.73 -5.20 -0.63
CA ALA A 121 5.75 -4.85 0.38
C ALA A 121 5.93 -5.72 1.63
N ALA A 122 6.04 -5.07 2.78
CA ALA A 122 6.13 -5.72 4.08
C ALA A 122 4.77 -6.33 4.46
N ASN A 123 4.38 -7.43 3.80
CA ASN A 123 3.39 -8.33 4.36
C ASN A 123 4.13 -9.25 5.33
N GLY A 124 3.80 -9.09 6.61
CA GLY A 124 4.40 -9.81 7.71
C GLY A 124 4.31 -11.32 7.56
N ASP A 125 5.34 -11.91 6.99
CA ASP A 125 5.60 -13.33 7.13
C ASP A 125 6.89 -13.49 7.95
N GLN A 126 6.71 -13.65 9.24
CA GLN A 126 7.78 -13.96 10.19
C GLN A 126 8.16 -15.45 10.02
N GLY A 127 9.00 -15.78 9.07
CA GLY A 127 9.39 -17.17 8.95
C GLY A 127 10.46 -17.57 7.94
N GLY A 128 11.05 -16.65 7.20
CA GLY A 128 12.09 -17.00 6.23
C GLY A 128 13.40 -16.24 6.48
N GLY A 129 14.52 -16.96 6.66
CA GLY A 129 15.84 -16.33 6.75
C GLY A 129 16.14 -15.44 5.53
N PHE A 130 17.14 -14.55 5.67
CA PHE A 130 17.57 -13.55 4.68
C PHE A 130 17.60 -14.05 3.21
N MET A 131 18.03 -15.30 3.00
CA MET A 131 18.11 -15.92 1.68
C MET A 131 16.74 -16.21 1.04
N GLY A 132 15.72 -16.58 1.82
CA GLY A 132 14.35 -16.82 1.33
C GLY A 132 13.64 -15.54 0.89
N LYS A 133 13.95 -14.41 1.56
CA LYS A 133 13.40 -13.08 1.23
C LYS A 133 13.95 -12.55 -0.11
N VAL A 134 15.23 -12.77 -0.39
CA VAL A 134 15.87 -12.37 -1.65
C VAL A 134 15.31 -13.15 -2.85
N MET A 135 15.02 -14.45 -2.70
CA MET A 135 14.43 -15.25 -3.80
C MET A 135 12.95 -14.91 -4.07
N ALA A 136 12.19 -14.58 -3.03
CA ALA A 136 10.80 -14.13 -3.20
C ALA A 136 10.71 -12.75 -3.86
N ALA A 137 11.65 -11.85 -3.55
CA ALA A 137 11.78 -10.54 -4.18
C ALA A 137 12.15 -10.64 -5.67
N GLY A 138 13.06 -11.55 -6.05
CA GLY A 138 13.45 -11.75 -7.45
C GLY A 138 12.29 -12.15 -8.38
N LYS A 139 11.30 -12.88 -7.88
CA LYS A 139 10.07 -13.20 -8.64
C LYS A 139 9.11 -12.01 -8.79
N ARG A 140 9.07 -11.08 -7.80
CA ARG A 140 8.18 -9.90 -7.81
C ARG A 140 8.75 -8.74 -8.65
N VAL A 141 10.06 -8.62 -8.74
CA VAL A 141 10.73 -7.66 -9.64
C VAL A 141 10.33 -7.88 -11.10
N LEU A 142 10.07 -9.14 -11.51
CA LEU A 142 9.61 -9.48 -12.86
C LEU A 142 8.14 -9.08 -13.13
N THR A 143 7.34 -8.80 -12.11
CA THR A 143 5.92 -8.40 -12.25
C THR A 143 5.69 -6.88 -12.14
N GLY A 144 6.75 -6.07 -11.95
CA GLY A 144 6.64 -4.60 -11.89
C GLY A 144 6.06 -4.04 -10.58
N GLU A 145 5.91 -4.84 -9.53
CA GLU A 145 5.27 -4.44 -8.26
C GLU A 145 6.27 -4.14 -7.13
N SER A 146 7.54 -3.93 -7.43
CA SER A 146 8.54 -3.69 -6.37
C SER A 146 8.57 -2.23 -5.93
N LEU A 147 7.92 -1.96 -4.82
CA LEU A 147 8.16 -0.76 -4.03
C LEU A 147 9.42 -1.00 -3.20
N PHE A 148 10.48 -0.26 -3.50
CA PHE A 148 11.72 -0.31 -2.73
C PHE A 148 11.65 0.70 -1.60
N ALA A 149 11.72 0.22 -0.36
CA ALA A 149 11.86 1.05 0.81
C ALA A 149 13.16 0.69 1.54
N THR A 150 13.81 1.68 2.11
CA THR A 150 14.97 1.50 2.97
C THR A 150 14.52 1.70 4.41
N VAL A 151 14.95 0.80 5.31
CA VAL A 151 14.69 0.86 6.75
C VAL A 151 15.91 1.44 7.43
N TYR A 152 15.69 2.39 8.34
CA TYR A 152 16.71 3.05 9.15
C TYR A 152 16.42 2.78 10.61
N THR A 153 17.24 2.00 11.28
CA THR A 153 17.06 1.54 12.67
C THR A 153 18.10 2.12 13.58
N GLN A 154 17.69 2.73 14.70
CA GLN A 154 18.61 3.13 15.76
C GLN A 154 19.09 1.90 16.52
N SER A 155 20.35 1.54 16.33
CA SER A 155 21.00 0.35 16.94
C SER A 155 21.96 0.68 18.07
N GLY A 156 22.19 1.99 18.33
CA GLY A 156 23.07 2.46 19.39
C GLY A 156 22.37 2.70 20.72
N HIS A 157 23.13 3.18 21.69
CA HIS A 157 22.61 3.66 22.96
C HIS A 157 22.21 5.13 22.85
N GLY A 158 21.01 5.46 23.33
CA GLY A 158 20.44 6.80 23.22
C GLY A 158 19.77 7.06 21.86
N LYS A 159 19.25 8.28 21.70
CA LYS A 159 18.56 8.68 20.50
C LYS A 159 19.51 8.86 19.32
N GLY A 160 19.04 8.54 18.13
CA GLY A 160 19.75 8.73 16.87
C GLY A 160 18.89 9.49 15.86
N LYS A 161 19.53 10.26 15.00
CA LYS A 161 18.85 11.09 14.01
C LYS A 161 19.04 10.58 12.60
N VAL A 162 17.98 10.68 11.80
CA VAL A 162 18.02 10.48 10.37
C VAL A 162 17.18 11.54 9.68
N ALA A 163 17.63 12.06 8.55
CA ALA A 163 16.92 13.10 7.81
C ALA A 163 16.67 12.70 6.36
N PHE A 164 15.47 13.05 5.88
CA PHE A 164 15.02 12.75 4.53
C PHE A 164 14.59 14.03 3.82
N ALA A 165 15.11 14.23 2.62
CA ALA A 165 14.83 15.39 1.79
C ALA A 165 14.31 14.97 0.42
N ALA A 166 13.32 15.70 -0.09
CA ALA A 166 12.87 15.51 -1.46
C ALA A 166 13.85 16.13 -2.47
N PRO A 167 13.92 15.59 -3.70
CA PRO A 167 14.90 16.02 -4.68
C PRO A 167 14.56 17.35 -5.39
N TYR A 168 13.44 18.00 -5.08
CA TYR A 168 12.99 19.24 -5.69
C TYR A 168 12.23 20.13 -4.70
N PRO A 169 12.09 21.45 -4.99
CA PRO A 169 11.45 22.39 -4.08
C PRO A 169 10.01 22.02 -3.74
N GLY A 170 9.65 22.13 -2.46
CA GLY A 170 8.32 21.83 -1.99
C GLY A 170 8.19 21.76 -0.49
N THR A 171 7.02 21.30 -0.07
CA THR A 171 6.55 21.23 1.32
C THR A 171 6.42 19.78 1.76
N VAL A 172 6.87 19.47 2.97
CA VAL A 172 6.67 18.17 3.62
C VAL A 172 5.41 18.23 4.50
N LEU A 173 4.46 17.35 4.22
CA LEU A 173 3.26 17.16 5.02
C LEU A 173 3.49 15.99 5.98
N ALA A 174 3.46 16.27 7.29
CA ALA A 174 3.44 15.22 8.31
C ALA A 174 1.99 14.81 8.57
N MET A 175 1.67 13.56 8.32
CA MET A 175 0.32 13.01 8.46
C MET A 175 0.35 11.79 9.37
N LYS A 176 -0.46 11.79 10.43
CA LYS A 176 -0.63 10.63 11.31
C LYS A 176 -1.81 9.81 10.81
N LEU A 177 -1.57 8.58 10.38
CA LEU A 177 -2.57 7.77 9.67
C LEU A 177 -3.81 7.48 10.51
N ASP A 178 -3.69 7.33 11.84
CA ASP A 178 -4.85 7.15 12.73
C ASP A 178 -5.83 8.33 12.67
N GLN A 179 -5.35 9.57 12.44
CA GLN A 179 -6.19 10.76 12.28
C GLN A 179 -6.89 10.80 10.90
N HIS A 180 -6.49 9.94 9.98
CA HIS A 180 -7.06 9.77 8.64
C HIS A 180 -7.80 8.44 8.46
N GLY A 181 -8.28 7.84 9.56
CA GLY A 181 -8.99 6.56 9.53
C GLY A 181 -8.09 5.36 9.24
N GLY A 182 -6.79 5.47 9.52
CA GLY A 182 -5.82 4.38 9.35
C GLY A 182 -5.36 4.16 7.90
N ARG A 183 -5.77 5.01 6.96
CA ARG A 183 -5.42 4.86 5.55
C ARG A 183 -5.38 6.19 4.80
N LEU A 184 -4.40 6.32 3.93
CA LEU A 184 -4.25 7.44 3.00
C LEU A 184 -3.85 6.90 1.61
N ILE A 185 -4.32 7.54 0.55
CA ILE A 185 -3.87 7.26 -0.81
C ILE A 185 -2.99 8.41 -1.26
N CYS A 186 -1.77 8.16 -1.68
CA CYS A 186 -0.85 9.18 -2.18
C CYS A 186 -0.20 8.79 -3.51
N GLN A 187 0.24 9.78 -4.26
CA GLN A 187 1.05 9.54 -5.46
C GLN A 187 2.40 8.90 -5.05
N LYS A 188 2.89 7.95 -5.85
CA LYS A 188 4.15 7.24 -5.58
C LYS A 188 5.30 8.20 -5.27
N ASP A 189 5.51 9.21 -6.13
CA ASP A 189 6.61 10.16 -6.01
C ASP A 189 6.42 11.18 -4.86
N SER A 190 5.29 11.12 -4.15
CA SER A 190 5.01 11.98 -2.99
C SER A 190 5.38 11.33 -1.67
N PHE A 191 5.46 10.00 -1.56
CA PHE A 191 5.91 9.36 -0.34
C PHE A 191 7.40 9.63 -0.11
N LEU A 192 7.75 10.22 1.03
CA LEU A 192 9.13 10.54 1.40
C LEU A 192 9.67 9.57 2.46
N ALA A 193 8.95 9.46 3.56
CA ALA A 193 9.32 8.60 4.70
C ALA A 193 8.12 8.31 5.59
N GLY A 194 8.29 7.39 6.54
CA GLY A 194 7.29 7.10 7.57
C GLY A 194 7.86 6.29 8.72
N ALA A 195 7.07 6.10 9.76
CA ALA A 195 7.39 5.21 10.88
C ALA A 195 7.40 3.75 10.41
N ARG A 196 8.27 2.93 10.97
CA ARG A 196 8.19 1.47 10.79
C ARG A 196 6.85 0.97 11.31
N GLY A 197 6.23 0.03 10.60
CA GLY A 197 4.88 -0.49 10.88
C GLY A 197 3.84 0.07 9.93
N VAL A 198 4.11 1.21 9.27
CA VAL A 198 3.29 1.67 8.15
C VAL A 198 3.45 0.72 6.97
N GLN A 199 2.33 0.27 6.43
CA GLN A 199 2.28 -0.60 5.25
C GLN A 199 2.11 0.25 3.99
N ILE A 200 2.92 -0.05 2.96
CA ILE A 200 2.87 0.63 1.67
C ILE A 200 2.47 -0.39 0.61
N GLY A 201 1.41 -0.08 -0.13
CA GLY A 201 0.93 -0.94 -1.21
C GLY A 201 0.52 -0.13 -2.44
N VAL A 202 0.32 -0.79 -3.57
CA VAL A 202 -0.24 -0.15 -4.77
C VAL A 202 -1.76 -0.13 -4.66
N GLN A 203 -2.36 1.05 -4.78
CA GLN A 203 -3.82 1.23 -4.82
C GLN A 203 -4.33 1.22 -6.27
N PHE A 204 -3.63 1.95 -7.15
CA PHE A 204 -4.04 2.16 -8.53
C PHE A 204 -2.80 2.38 -9.40
N GLN A 205 -2.77 1.70 -10.55
CA GLN A 205 -1.73 1.91 -11.55
C GLN A 205 -2.37 2.04 -12.92
N ARG A 206 -2.07 3.12 -13.63
CA ARG A 206 -2.47 3.29 -15.03
C ARG A 206 -1.25 3.59 -15.87
N LYS A 207 -0.99 2.75 -16.87
CA LYS A 207 0.05 3.01 -17.87
C LYS A 207 -0.39 4.22 -18.71
N ILE A 208 0.13 5.37 -18.38
CA ILE A 208 0.02 6.58 -19.17
C ILE A 208 1.27 6.61 -20.03
N MET A 209 1.13 6.37 -21.33
CA MET A 209 2.25 6.41 -22.29
C MET A 209 2.64 7.87 -22.58
N THR A 210 3.12 8.55 -21.54
CA THR A 210 3.76 9.87 -21.69
C THR A 210 5.13 9.77 -21.04
N GLY A 211 6.16 10.29 -21.68
CA GLY A 211 7.53 10.33 -21.13
C GLY A 211 7.66 11.07 -19.80
N LEU A 212 6.59 11.73 -19.35
CA LEU A 212 6.53 12.54 -18.13
C LEU A 212 6.49 11.70 -16.81
N PHE A 213 6.13 10.41 -16.86
CA PHE A 213 6.06 9.54 -15.69
C PHE A 213 7.10 8.40 -15.73
N GLY A 214 8.25 8.62 -16.36
CA GLY A 214 9.38 7.70 -16.32
C GLY A 214 9.13 6.30 -16.90
N GLY A 215 8.07 6.11 -17.72
CA GLY A 215 7.69 4.82 -18.31
C GLY A 215 6.88 3.89 -17.38
N GLU A 216 6.84 4.13 -16.08
CA GLU A 216 6.06 3.34 -15.11
C GLU A 216 4.57 3.72 -15.12
N GLY A 217 4.22 4.90 -15.59
CA GLY A 217 2.87 5.43 -15.60
C GLY A 217 2.49 6.15 -14.30
N PHE A 218 1.20 6.47 -14.16
CA PHE A 218 0.66 7.13 -12.98
C PHE A 218 0.31 6.05 -11.93
N ILE A 219 0.96 6.13 -10.78
CA ILE A 219 0.83 5.16 -9.69
C ILE A 219 0.37 5.87 -8.43
N MET A 220 -0.71 5.39 -7.83
CA MET A 220 -1.16 5.77 -6.50
C MET A 220 -0.87 4.63 -5.52
N GLN A 221 -0.25 4.98 -4.42
CA GLN A 221 0.05 4.08 -3.31
C GLN A 221 -1.00 4.23 -2.22
N LYS A 222 -1.28 3.14 -1.51
CA LYS A 222 -1.99 3.16 -0.24
C LYS A 222 -0.99 3.06 0.90
N LEU A 223 -1.16 3.93 1.89
CA LEU A 223 -0.44 3.94 3.15
C LEU A 223 -1.42 3.51 4.23
N GLU A 224 -1.11 2.44 4.97
CA GLU A 224 -2.02 1.86 5.98
C GLU A 224 -1.28 1.68 7.31
N GLY A 225 -1.98 1.92 8.42
CA GLY A 225 -1.47 1.80 9.78
C GLY A 225 -1.93 2.94 10.70
N ASP A 226 -1.18 3.17 11.77
CA ASP A 226 -1.45 4.20 12.79
C ASP A 226 -0.30 5.20 12.97
N GLY A 227 0.82 5.00 12.27
CA GLY A 227 2.04 5.79 12.39
C GLY A 227 2.07 7.07 11.58
N TRP A 228 3.15 7.83 11.78
CA TRP A 228 3.45 9.00 10.99
C TRP A 228 3.93 8.63 9.59
N VAL A 229 3.46 9.40 8.60
CA VAL A 229 3.97 9.41 7.24
C VAL A 229 4.31 10.83 6.82
N PHE A 230 5.37 10.98 6.04
CA PHE A 230 5.85 12.24 5.51
C PHE A 230 5.69 12.22 4.00
N ILE A 231 4.89 13.15 3.49
CA ILE A 231 4.55 13.25 2.08
C ILE A 231 5.12 14.56 1.55
N HIS A 232 5.90 14.51 0.47
CA HIS A 232 6.40 15.69 -0.21
C HIS A 232 5.43 16.13 -1.29
N ALA A 233 5.17 17.44 -1.33
CA ALA A 233 4.41 18.10 -2.38
C ALA A 233 5.22 19.24 -2.97
N GLY A 234 5.37 19.30 -4.28
CA GLY A 234 6.13 20.32 -4.98
C GLY A 234 5.44 21.69 -4.98
N GLY A 235 6.19 22.72 -4.63
CA GLY A 235 5.69 24.10 -4.52
C GLY A 235 4.71 24.27 -3.37
N CYS A 236 3.60 24.98 -3.62
CA CYS A 236 2.55 25.22 -2.64
C CYS A 236 1.57 24.06 -2.58
N VAL A 237 1.07 23.77 -1.39
CA VAL A 237 0.05 22.76 -1.13
C VAL A 237 -1.31 23.41 -0.94
N VAL A 238 -2.33 22.80 -1.53
CA VAL A 238 -3.74 23.15 -1.34
C VAL A 238 -4.45 21.93 -0.77
N GLU A 239 -5.05 22.07 0.42
CA GLU A 239 -5.99 21.10 0.98
C GLU A 239 -7.41 21.51 0.62
N ARG A 240 -8.22 20.57 0.13
CA ARG A 240 -9.64 20.77 -0.12
C ARG A 240 -10.44 19.61 0.45
N GLU A 241 -11.62 19.92 0.96
CA GLU A 241 -12.61 18.93 1.35
C GLU A 241 -13.73 18.94 0.32
N LEU A 242 -13.96 17.77 -0.28
CA LEU A 242 -15.03 17.57 -1.27
C LEU A 242 -16.26 17.03 -0.55
N ALA A 243 -17.41 17.67 -0.80
CA ALA A 243 -18.70 17.14 -0.35
C ALA A 243 -19.08 15.85 -1.09
N ALA A 244 -20.06 15.11 -0.59
CA ALA A 244 -20.55 13.90 -1.24
C ALA A 244 -21.06 14.22 -2.65
N GLY A 245 -20.47 13.56 -3.66
CA GLY A 245 -20.78 13.78 -5.08
C GLY A 245 -20.15 15.04 -5.69
N GLU A 246 -19.46 15.88 -4.88
CA GLU A 246 -18.69 17.00 -5.43
C GLU A 246 -17.53 16.48 -6.25
N ARG A 247 -17.39 17.02 -7.46
CA ARG A 247 -16.34 16.63 -8.38
C ARG A 247 -15.34 17.74 -8.62
N LEU A 248 -14.05 17.38 -8.61
CA LEU A 248 -12.94 18.24 -8.94
C LEU A 248 -12.09 17.57 -10.04
N ASP A 249 -11.93 18.25 -11.16
CA ASP A 249 -11.00 17.82 -12.23
C ASP A 249 -9.62 18.48 -12.02
N VAL A 250 -8.58 17.67 -11.89
CA VAL A 250 -7.21 18.09 -11.54
C VAL A 250 -6.22 17.50 -12.55
N ASP A 251 -5.18 18.25 -12.91
CA ASP A 251 -4.02 17.68 -13.62
C ASP A 251 -3.46 16.51 -12.80
N THR A 252 -3.28 15.33 -13.44
CA THR A 252 -2.83 14.13 -12.72
C THR A 252 -1.56 14.33 -11.93
N GLY A 253 -0.61 15.13 -12.46
CA GLY A 253 0.63 15.45 -11.76
C GLY A 253 0.43 16.34 -10.53
N CYS A 254 -0.70 17.06 -10.43
CA CYS A 254 -0.99 17.91 -9.29
C CYS A 254 -1.67 17.19 -8.12
N VAL A 255 -2.05 15.92 -8.27
CA VAL A 255 -2.61 15.12 -7.17
C VAL A 255 -1.47 14.63 -6.29
N VAL A 256 -1.51 14.98 -4.99
CA VAL A 256 -0.55 14.52 -3.98
C VAL A 256 -1.10 13.34 -3.20
N ALA A 257 -2.25 13.55 -2.55
CA ALA A 257 -2.91 12.54 -1.74
C ALA A 257 -4.41 12.80 -1.64
N TYR A 258 -5.15 11.77 -1.21
CA TYR A 258 -6.58 11.89 -0.92
C TYR A 258 -7.04 10.80 0.06
N HIS A 259 -8.16 11.06 0.74
CA HIS A 259 -8.81 10.08 1.61
C HIS A 259 -9.39 8.91 0.80
N PRO A 260 -9.39 7.68 1.32
CA PRO A 260 -9.92 6.49 0.62
C PRO A 260 -11.40 6.58 0.24
N THR A 261 -12.14 7.53 0.84
CA THR A 261 -13.54 7.80 0.53
C THR A 261 -13.74 8.62 -0.75
N VAL A 262 -12.66 9.23 -1.26
CA VAL A 262 -12.67 9.95 -2.53
C VAL A 262 -12.47 8.95 -3.65
N ASP A 263 -13.40 8.93 -4.61
CA ASP A 263 -13.25 8.17 -5.85
C ASP A 263 -12.38 8.94 -6.85
N MET A 264 -11.48 8.24 -7.54
CA MET A 264 -10.59 8.82 -8.54
C MET A 264 -10.65 8.06 -9.86
N ASP A 265 -10.99 8.77 -10.94
CA ASP A 265 -10.87 8.29 -12.31
C ASP A 265 -9.90 9.17 -13.11
N VAL A 266 -9.13 8.57 -14.01
CA VAL A 266 -8.19 9.30 -14.86
C VAL A 266 -8.73 9.35 -16.31
N ARG A 267 -8.86 10.55 -16.85
CA ARG A 267 -9.42 10.79 -18.18
C ARG A 267 -8.41 11.49 -19.09
N ARG A 268 -8.34 11.05 -20.32
CA ARG A 268 -7.60 11.75 -21.36
C ARG A 268 -8.47 12.85 -21.95
N VAL A 269 -7.97 14.08 -21.93
CA VAL A 269 -8.61 15.19 -22.65
C VAL A 269 -8.25 15.09 -24.11
N THR A 270 -9.24 14.86 -24.96
CA THR A 270 -9.09 14.83 -26.43
C THR A 270 -9.63 16.12 -27.04
N GLY A 271 -8.83 16.78 -27.87
CA GLY A 271 -9.26 17.97 -28.61
C GLY A 271 -8.10 18.61 -29.37
N ILE A 272 -8.40 19.28 -30.49
CA ILE A 272 -7.41 19.88 -31.39
C ILE A 272 -6.52 20.91 -30.66
N LYS A 273 -7.04 21.57 -29.62
CA LYS A 273 -6.29 22.54 -28.81
C LYS A 273 -5.30 21.89 -27.83
N SER A 274 -5.50 20.62 -27.44
CA SER A 274 -4.56 19.92 -26.56
C SER A 274 -3.27 19.54 -27.27
N MET A 275 -3.27 19.42 -28.59
CA MET A 275 -2.05 19.18 -29.40
C MET A 275 -1.10 20.38 -29.45
N LEU A 276 -1.58 21.60 -29.17
CA LEU A 276 -0.76 22.82 -29.17
C LEU A 276 0.06 22.99 -27.87
N PHE A 277 -0.19 22.18 -26.83
CA PHE A 277 0.52 22.20 -25.57
C PHE A 277 1.55 21.07 -25.43
N GLY A 278 2.27 20.73 -26.48
CA GLY A 278 3.43 19.84 -26.41
C GLY A 278 3.21 18.41 -26.91
N GLY A 279 2.15 18.15 -27.69
CA GLY A 279 1.97 16.85 -28.39
C GLY A 279 1.55 15.66 -27.52
N GLU A 280 1.65 15.77 -26.22
CA GLU A 280 1.25 14.74 -25.24
C GLU A 280 -0.14 15.10 -24.68
N GLY A 281 -1.09 14.17 -24.76
CA GLY A 281 -2.46 14.41 -24.27
C GLY A 281 -2.46 14.82 -22.80
N VAL A 282 -3.29 15.81 -22.44
CA VAL A 282 -3.51 16.20 -21.04
C VAL A 282 -4.35 15.12 -20.37
N PHE A 283 -3.87 14.59 -19.26
CA PHE A 283 -4.61 13.66 -18.42
C PHE A 283 -5.13 14.39 -17.18
N LEU A 284 -6.42 14.26 -16.91
CA LEU A 284 -7.06 14.81 -15.72
C LEU A 284 -7.48 13.67 -14.79
N ALA A 285 -7.20 13.84 -13.52
CA ALA A 285 -7.80 13.08 -12.44
C ALA A 285 -9.15 13.72 -12.10
N ALA A 286 -10.23 12.96 -12.22
CA ALA A 286 -11.55 13.33 -11.72
C ALA A 286 -11.68 12.78 -10.31
N LEU A 287 -11.62 13.65 -9.31
CA LEU A 287 -11.78 13.34 -7.91
C LEU A 287 -13.24 13.59 -7.51
N THR A 288 -13.90 12.59 -6.92
CA THR A 288 -15.29 12.71 -6.47
C THR A 288 -15.39 12.41 -5.00
N GLY A 289 -15.85 13.39 -4.19
CA GLY A 289 -16.03 13.26 -2.74
C GLY A 289 -17.12 12.27 -2.33
N PRO A 290 -17.21 11.95 -1.03
CA PRO A 290 -16.75 12.82 0.07
C PRO A 290 -15.30 12.54 0.51
N GLY A 291 -14.60 13.60 0.94
CA GLY A 291 -13.31 13.49 1.63
C GLY A 291 -12.29 14.55 1.26
N LYS A 292 -11.15 14.51 1.96
CA LYS A 292 -10.06 15.47 1.74
C LYS A 292 -9.16 15.06 0.59
N VAL A 293 -8.66 16.06 -0.12
CA VAL A 293 -7.67 15.94 -1.18
C VAL A 293 -6.56 16.97 -0.98
N TRP A 294 -5.32 16.59 -1.26
CA TRP A 294 -4.14 17.44 -1.21
C TRP A 294 -3.55 17.57 -2.60
N LEU A 295 -3.30 18.81 -3.01
CA LEU A 295 -2.83 19.14 -4.34
C LEU A 295 -1.54 19.93 -4.25
N GLN A 296 -0.67 19.80 -5.28
CA GLN A 296 0.60 20.51 -5.41
C GLN A 296 0.57 21.46 -6.62
N SER A 297 1.24 22.60 -6.48
CA SER A 297 1.33 23.58 -7.58
C SER A 297 2.47 23.30 -8.57
N LEU A 298 3.47 22.52 -8.18
CA LEU A 298 4.67 22.23 -8.98
C LEU A 298 4.96 20.72 -9.01
N PRO A 299 4.23 19.93 -9.82
CA PRO A 299 4.60 18.54 -10.02
C PRO A 299 5.97 18.40 -10.68
N PHE A 300 6.75 17.37 -10.27
CA PHE A 300 8.11 17.14 -10.78
C PHE A 300 8.16 17.09 -12.31
N SER A 301 7.19 16.46 -12.96
CA SER A 301 7.10 16.37 -14.42
C SER A 301 7.10 17.75 -15.09
N ARG A 302 6.40 18.74 -14.50
CA ARG A 302 6.35 20.11 -15.01
C ARG A 302 7.70 20.82 -14.86
N LEU A 303 8.39 20.62 -13.72
CA LEU A 303 9.73 21.15 -13.48
C LEU A 303 10.73 20.51 -14.45
N ALA A 304 10.77 19.18 -14.53
CA ALA A 304 11.65 18.43 -15.43
C ALA A 304 11.43 18.79 -16.90
N GLY A 305 10.19 18.94 -17.34
CA GLY A 305 9.87 19.37 -18.69
C GLY A 305 10.41 20.77 -19.03
N ARG A 306 10.36 21.70 -18.07
CA ARG A 306 10.98 23.04 -18.25
C ARG A 306 12.49 22.98 -18.31
N MET A 307 13.14 22.19 -17.48
CA MET A 307 14.59 21.99 -17.51
C MET A 307 15.04 21.35 -18.83
N TRP A 308 14.31 20.33 -19.30
CA TRP A 308 14.59 19.68 -20.57
C TRP A 308 14.49 20.63 -21.77
N MET A 309 13.45 21.47 -21.81
CA MET A 309 13.31 22.48 -22.88
C MET A 309 14.39 23.57 -22.86
N ALA A 310 14.98 23.86 -21.69
CA ALA A 310 16.06 24.83 -21.54
C ALA A 310 17.45 24.21 -21.72
N ALA A 311 17.55 22.89 -21.79
CA ALA A 311 18.85 22.23 -22.03
C ALA A 311 19.35 22.51 -23.45
N PRO A 312 20.71 22.71 -23.65
CA PRO A 312 21.28 22.86 -24.97
C PRO A 312 20.90 21.65 -25.85
N GLN A 313 20.33 21.92 -27.01
CA GLN A 313 20.10 20.92 -28.04
C GLN A 313 21.43 20.68 -28.74
N GLY A 314 22.15 19.60 -28.38
CA GLY A 314 23.41 19.21 -29.02
C GLY A 314 23.22 18.70 -30.43
#